data_eb92584263814d0c6ee8d4bebd8acefa
#
_entry.id   eb92584263814d0c6ee8d4bebd8acefa
#
_cell.length_a   1.000
_cell.length_b   1.000
_cell.length_c   1.000
_cell.angle_alpha   90.00
_cell.angle_beta   90.00
_cell.angle_gamma   90.00
#
_symmetry.space_group_name_H-M   'P 1'
#
loop_
_entity.id
_entity.type
_entity.pdbx_description
1 polymer ?
#
loop_
_entity_poly.entity_id
_entity_poly.type
_entity_poly.pdbx_seq_one_letter_code
_entity_poly.pdbx_strand_id
1 'polypeptide(L)'
;SRFVVIDMPAITTEGLIKLLKREFPSLKGVYAEQFAGLFQDIQKKCDGGELSTKPLDLRGLLAAVRLMRTGLEGNRALDLGLVNKSFDDFERQLVRDVIRTRLPEELHLGDVFD
;
A
#
# COMPACT_ATOMS: atom_id res chain seq x y z
N SER A 1 19.74 -12.29 -8.77
CA SER A 1 19.38 -12.28 -8.97
C SER A 1 19.10 -12.46 -8.99
N ARG A 2 19.11 -12.57 -9.15
CA ARG A 2 18.71 -12.60 -9.35
C ARG A 2 18.01 -12.35 -9.58
N PHE A 3 17.97 -12.16 -9.62
CA PHE A 3 17.19 -11.82 -9.93
C PHE A 3 16.40 -11.53 -10.25
N VAL A 4 16.27 -11.81 -10.43
CA VAL A 4 15.64 -11.51 -10.83
C VAL A 4 14.87 -10.80 -11.01
N VAL A 5 14.67 -10.49 -11.54
CA VAL A 5 13.93 -9.81 -11.68
C VAL A 5 12.89 -9.73 -11.90
N ILE A 6 12.62 -9.43 -11.85
CA ILE A 6 11.69 -9.54 -12.17
C ILE A 6 10.80 -8.77 -12.51
N ASP A 7 10.76 -8.61 -13.33
CA ASP A 7 9.69 -8.06 -13.88
C ASP A 7 8.53 -8.57 -13.32
N MET A 8 8.16 -8.03 -12.33
CA MET A 8 6.96 -8.33 -11.83
C MET A 8 6.02 -7.81 -12.76
N PRO A 9 5.46 -8.64 -13.52
CA PRO A 9 4.28 -8.26 -14.19
C PRO A 9 3.38 -7.71 -13.15
N ALA A 10 2.67 -6.72 -13.46
CA ALA A 10 1.80 -6.07 -12.57
C ALA A 10 1.05 -7.13 -11.78
N ILE A 11 1.31 -7.18 -10.50
CA ILE A 11 0.58 -8.11 -9.65
C ILE A 11 -0.89 -7.75 -9.75
N THR A 12 -1.74 -8.74 -9.91
CA THR A 12 -3.18 -8.48 -10.02
C THR A 12 -3.73 -8.11 -8.65
N THR A 13 -4.88 -7.44 -8.65
CA THR A 13 -5.54 -7.10 -7.39
C THR A 13 -5.81 -8.35 -6.58
N GLU A 14 -6.29 -9.41 -7.25
CA GLU A 14 -6.56 -10.68 -6.56
C GLU A 14 -5.30 -11.30 -5.98
N GLY A 15 -4.21 -11.24 -6.72
CA GLY A 15 -2.93 -11.76 -6.25
C GLY A 15 -2.43 -11.00 -5.05
N LEU A 16 -2.62 -9.68 -5.05
CA LEU A 16 -2.21 -8.85 -3.94
C LEU A 16 -3.06 -9.11 -2.71
N ILE A 17 -4.37 -9.30 -2.88
CA ILE A 17 -5.24 -9.65 -1.77
C ILE A 17 -4.79 -10.95 -1.13
N LYS A 18 -4.50 -11.96 -1.95
CA LYS A 18 -4.02 -13.25 -1.46
C LYS A 18 -2.70 -13.11 -0.71
N LEU A 19 -1.80 -12.31 -1.23
CA LEU A 19 -0.52 -12.07 -0.59
C LEU A 19 -0.70 -11.41 0.78
N LEU A 20 -1.55 -10.39 0.84
CA LEU A 20 -1.81 -9.69 2.10
C LEU A 20 -2.41 -10.61 3.15
N LYS A 21 -3.36 -11.46 2.75
CA LYS A 21 -3.97 -12.39 3.67
C LYS A 21 -3.01 -13.48 4.14
N ARG A 22 -2.08 -13.86 3.28
CA ARG A 22 -1.08 -14.86 3.64
C ARG A 22 -0.07 -14.29 4.63
N GLU A 23 0.39 -13.05 4.38
CA GLU A 23 1.37 -12.40 5.25
C GLU A 23 0.75 -11.94 6.56
N PHE A 24 -0.53 -11.61 6.53
CA PHE A 24 -1.24 -11.09 7.70
C PHE A 24 -2.56 -11.83 7.86
N PRO A 25 -2.53 -13.03 8.45
CA PRO A 25 -3.74 -13.87 8.55
C PRO A 25 -4.92 -13.23 9.30
N SER A 26 -4.63 -12.30 10.21
CA SER A 26 -5.72 -11.64 10.95
C SER A 26 -6.21 -10.37 10.29
N LEU A 27 -5.65 -10.00 9.13
CA LEU A 27 -6.10 -8.83 8.40
C LEU A 27 -7.52 -9.04 7.91
N LYS A 28 -8.40 -8.08 8.16
CA LYS A 28 -9.78 -8.20 7.72
C LYS A 28 -9.85 -8.16 6.20
N GLY A 29 -10.72 -9.00 5.65
CA GLY A 29 -10.85 -9.10 4.20
C GLY A 29 -11.18 -7.79 3.52
N VAL A 30 -12.04 -6.98 4.14
CA VAL A 30 -12.41 -5.70 3.56
C VAL A 30 -11.18 -4.78 3.42
N TYR A 31 -10.27 -4.83 4.39
CA TYR A 31 -9.07 -4.00 4.30
C TYR A 31 -8.00 -4.60 3.40
N ALA A 32 -7.96 -5.92 3.28
CA ALA A 32 -7.08 -6.53 2.28
C ALA A 32 -7.47 -6.02 0.90
N GLU A 33 -8.77 -5.92 0.62
CA GLU A 33 -9.25 -5.40 -0.65
C GLU A 33 -8.94 -3.92 -0.81
N GLN A 34 -9.10 -3.12 0.25
CA GLN A 34 -8.83 -1.69 0.17
C GLN A 34 -7.35 -1.41 -0.04
N PHE A 35 -6.48 -2.13 0.67
CA PHE A 35 -5.04 -1.94 0.49
C PHE A 35 -4.58 -2.37 -0.90
N ALA A 36 -5.13 -3.46 -1.40
CA ALA A 36 -4.80 -3.91 -2.75
C ALA A 36 -5.27 -2.89 -3.79
N GLY A 37 -6.48 -2.37 -3.63
CA GLY A 37 -7.01 -1.35 -4.54
C GLY A 37 -6.22 -0.07 -4.47
N LEU A 38 -5.81 0.33 -3.26
CA LEU A 38 -4.99 1.51 -3.07
C LEU A 38 -3.66 1.39 -3.82
N PHE A 39 -3.02 0.24 -3.66
CA PHE A 39 -1.76 -0.01 -4.34
C PHE A 39 -1.92 0.09 -5.86
N GLN A 40 -2.99 -0.50 -6.39
CA GLN A 40 -3.28 -0.44 -7.81
C GLN A 40 -3.58 0.98 -8.28
N ASP A 41 -4.31 1.76 -7.48
CA ASP A 41 -4.62 3.14 -7.83
C ASP A 41 -3.33 3.97 -7.94
N ILE A 42 -2.41 3.80 -7.00
CA ILE A 42 -1.15 4.51 -7.03
C ILE A 42 -0.31 4.05 -8.22
N GLN A 43 -0.31 2.75 -8.48
CA GLN A 43 0.43 2.19 -9.62
C GLN A 43 -0.08 2.79 -10.93
N LYS A 44 -1.38 2.96 -11.07
CA LYS A 44 -1.94 3.55 -12.27
C LYS A 44 -1.49 4.99 -12.47
N LYS A 45 -1.36 5.74 -11.38
CA LYS A 45 -0.87 7.11 -11.47
C LYS A 45 0.60 7.15 -11.87
N CYS A 46 1.39 6.19 -11.40
CA CYS A 46 2.78 6.07 -11.84
C CYS A 46 2.85 5.73 -13.31
N ASP A 47 2.04 4.78 -13.75
CA ASP A 47 2.01 4.35 -15.15
C ASP A 47 1.53 5.46 -16.07
N GLY A 48 0.63 6.31 -15.58
CA GLY A 48 0.09 7.42 -16.35
C GLY A 48 0.98 8.65 -16.36
N GLY A 49 2.10 8.61 -15.67
CA GLY A 49 3.02 9.74 -15.66
C GLY A 49 2.69 10.84 -14.66
N GLU A 50 1.64 10.67 -13.87
CA GLU A 50 1.28 11.69 -12.88
C GLU A 50 2.24 11.68 -11.70
N LEU A 51 2.86 10.54 -11.45
CA LEU A 51 3.89 10.39 -10.44
C LEU A 51 5.15 9.93 -11.16
N SER A 52 6.26 10.58 -10.88
CA SER A 52 7.51 10.33 -11.59
C SER A 52 8.37 9.26 -10.96
N THR A 53 7.84 8.56 -9.99
CA THR A 53 8.64 7.58 -9.28
C THR A 53 8.80 6.29 -10.07
N LYS A 54 9.76 5.49 -9.69
CA LYS A 54 9.97 4.16 -10.24
C LYS A 54 8.81 3.26 -9.85
N PRO A 55 8.78 2.03 -10.38
CA PRO A 55 7.70 1.12 -10.00
C PRO A 55 7.48 1.11 -8.50
N LEU A 56 6.23 1.16 -8.12
CA LEU A 56 5.85 1.21 -6.72
C LEU A 56 6.36 -0.03 -5.98
N ASP A 57 6.97 0.19 -4.83
CA ASP A 57 7.57 -0.90 -4.08
C ASP A 57 6.54 -1.59 -3.18
N LEU A 58 6.23 -2.82 -3.52
CA LEU A 58 5.30 -3.63 -2.73
C LEU A 58 5.76 -3.79 -1.29
N ARG A 59 7.08 -3.82 -1.07
CA ARG A 59 7.62 -3.94 0.29
C ARG A 59 7.21 -2.76 1.17
N GLY A 60 7.02 -1.59 0.58
CA GLY A 60 6.56 -0.43 1.31
C GLY A 60 5.16 -0.63 1.85
N LEU A 61 4.28 -1.21 1.04
CA LEU A 61 2.93 -1.52 1.48
C LEU A 61 2.94 -2.57 2.59
N LEU A 62 3.73 -3.63 2.41
CA LEU A 62 3.82 -4.68 3.44
C LEU A 62 4.38 -4.14 4.75
N ALA A 63 5.37 -3.26 4.66
CA ALA A 63 5.93 -2.62 5.86
C ALA A 63 4.89 -1.77 6.56
N ALA A 64 4.07 -1.04 5.80
CA ALA A 64 3.02 -0.21 6.38
C ALA A 64 1.99 -1.06 7.12
N VAL A 65 1.55 -2.16 6.51
CA VAL A 65 0.57 -3.04 7.16
C VAL A 65 1.17 -3.68 8.41
N ARG A 66 2.46 -4.02 8.37
CA ARG A 66 3.13 -4.57 9.54
C ARG A 66 3.17 -3.57 10.69
N LEU A 67 3.40 -2.28 10.37
CA LEU A 67 3.37 -1.23 11.38
C LEU A 67 1.97 -1.07 11.98
N MET A 68 0.93 -1.19 11.15
CA MET A 68 -0.43 -1.16 11.66
C MET A 68 -0.70 -2.29 12.63
N ARG A 69 -0.12 -3.44 12.36
CA ARG A 69 -0.29 -4.61 13.21
C ARG A 69 0.36 -4.41 14.58
N THR A 70 1.36 -3.54 14.68
CA THR A 70 1.99 -3.22 15.96
C THR A 70 1.21 -2.15 16.71
N GLY A 71 0.16 -1.61 16.13
CA GLY A 71 -0.68 -0.61 16.79
C GLY A 71 -0.57 0.80 16.24
N LEU A 72 0.28 1.02 15.24
CA LEU A 72 0.41 2.35 14.65
C LEU A 72 -0.85 2.66 13.85
N GLU A 73 -1.33 3.89 13.94
CA GLU A 73 -2.51 4.31 13.21
C GLU A 73 -2.25 4.15 11.69
N GLY A 74 -3.28 3.70 10.96
CA GLY A 74 -3.12 3.28 9.57
C GLY A 74 -2.55 4.32 8.61
N ASN A 75 -3.04 5.55 8.70
CA ASN A 75 -2.55 6.59 7.79
C ASN A 75 -1.10 6.96 8.08
N ARG A 76 -0.71 6.92 9.36
CA ARG A 76 0.67 7.15 9.74
C ARG A 76 1.56 6.03 9.24
N ALA A 77 1.08 4.80 9.34
CA ALA A 77 1.83 3.65 8.86
C ALA A 77 2.07 3.73 7.37
N LEU A 78 1.04 4.13 6.61
CA LEU A 78 1.17 4.29 5.17
C LEU A 78 2.15 5.42 4.82
N ASP A 79 2.11 6.51 5.58
CA ASP A 79 3.07 7.60 5.38
C ASP A 79 4.50 7.09 5.55
N LEU A 80 4.77 6.37 6.63
CA LEU A 80 6.10 5.91 6.92
C LEU A 80 6.59 4.81 5.99
N GLY A 81 5.72 3.85 5.69
CA GLY A 81 6.12 2.68 4.92
C GLY A 81 6.07 2.88 3.42
N LEU A 82 5.12 3.66 2.95
CA LEU A 82 4.88 3.80 1.52
C LEU A 82 5.15 5.20 1.00
N VAL A 83 4.52 6.20 1.59
CA VAL A 83 4.53 7.55 1.03
C VAL A 83 5.91 8.20 1.15
N ASN A 84 6.47 8.22 2.34
CA ASN A 84 7.74 8.90 2.58
C ASN A 84 8.94 8.24 1.91
N LYS A 85 8.85 6.95 1.62
CA LYS A 85 9.97 6.24 1.02
C LYS A 85 9.97 6.28 -0.50
N SER A 86 8.81 6.47 -1.09
CA SER A 86 8.66 6.32 -2.54
C SER A 86 8.49 7.63 -3.30
N PHE A 87 8.06 8.69 -2.62
CA PHE A 87 7.64 9.91 -3.30
C PHE A 87 8.27 11.16 -2.71
N ASP A 88 8.46 12.19 -3.55
CA ASP A 88 8.96 13.47 -3.08
C ASP A 88 7.83 14.28 -2.43
N ASP A 89 8.15 15.48 -1.92
CA ASP A 89 7.19 16.29 -1.18
C ASP A 89 5.92 16.60 -1.96
N PHE A 90 6.07 16.93 -3.23
CA PHE A 90 4.94 17.27 -4.07
C PHE A 90 4.06 16.04 -4.33
N GLU A 91 4.70 14.94 -4.67
CA GLU A 91 3.99 13.71 -4.99
C GLU A 91 3.30 13.11 -3.78
N ARG A 92 3.84 13.32 -2.59
CA ARG A 92 3.24 12.78 -1.38
C ARG A 92 1.82 13.27 -1.18
N GLN A 93 1.55 14.53 -1.52
CA GLN A 93 0.20 15.05 -1.38
C GLN A 93 -0.77 14.34 -2.32
N LEU A 94 -0.34 14.06 -3.54
CA LEU A 94 -1.16 13.32 -4.50
C LEU A 94 -1.48 11.92 -3.98
N VAL A 95 -0.46 11.25 -3.43
CA VAL A 95 -0.65 9.90 -2.91
C VAL A 95 -1.57 9.92 -1.69
N ARG A 96 -1.43 10.90 -0.81
CA ARG A 96 -2.33 11.03 0.34
C ARG A 96 -3.77 11.24 -0.07
N ASP A 97 -3.99 11.99 -1.13
CA ASP A 97 -5.35 12.18 -1.66
C ASP A 97 -5.93 10.85 -2.16
N VAL A 98 -5.12 10.04 -2.83
CA VAL A 98 -5.55 8.72 -3.27
C VAL A 98 -5.90 7.84 -2.06
N ILE A 99 -5.08 7.87 -1.04
CA ILE A 99 -5.33 7.09 0.17
C ILE A 99 -6.68 7.47 0.78
N ARG A 100 -6.99 8.76 0.82
CA ARG A 100 -8.25 9.24 1.40
C ARG A 100 -9.47 8.83 0.62
N THR A 101 -9.33 8.49 -0.64
CA THR A 101 -10.48 8.01 -1.40
C THR A 101 -10.92 6.61 -0.98
N ARG A 102 -10.06 5.89 -0.27
CA ARG A 102 -10.36 4.51 0.12
C ARG A 102 -10.40 4.27 1.62
N LEU A 103 -9.70 5.10 2.38
CA LEU A 103 -9.53 4.86 3.83
C LEU A 103 -10.01 6.05 4.63
N PRO A 104 -10.54 5.81 5.85
CA PRO A 104 -10.97 6.91 6.72
C PRO A 104 -9.76 7.69 7.24
N GLU A 105 -10.04 8.85 7.83
CA GLU A 105 -8.97 9.67 8.39
C GLU A 105 -8.20 8.98 9.49
N GLU A 106 -8.88 8.16 10.27
CA GLU A 106 -8.23 7.41 11.34
C GLU A 106 -8.52 5.94 11.13
N LEU A 107 -7.49 5.14 11.25
CA LEU A 107 -7.59 3.71 11.02
C LEU A 107 -6.80 3.01 12.11
N HIS A 108 -7.50 2.44 13.06
CA HIS A 108 -6.89 1.82 14.23
C HIS A 108 -6.76 0.31 14.10
N LEU A 109 -5.93 -0.28 14.96
CA LEU A 109 -5.63 -1.70 14.92
C LEU A 109 -6.90 -2.57 14.88
N GLY A 110 -7.86 -2.29 15.73
CA GLY A 110 -9.09 -3.07 15.79
C GLY A 110 -9.98 -2.92 14.57
N ASP A 111 -9.76 -1.88 13.77
CA ASP A 111 -10.52 -1.68 12.54
C ASP A 111 -9.97 -2.55 11.43
N VAL A 112 -8.67 -2.80 11.46
CA VAL A 112 -7.94 -3.43 10.35
C VAL A 112 -7.73 -4.93 10.59
N PHE A 113 -7.49 -5.32 11.82
CA PHE A 113 -7.19 -6.71 12.17
C PHE A 113 -8.23 -7.30 13.10
N ASP A 114 -8.47 -8.57 12.96
CA ASP A 114 -9.35 -9.32 13.86
C ASP A 114 -8.66 -9.59 15.19
#